data_4e390ae017bca51fe900d36c367326d4
#
_entry.id   4e390ae017bca51fe900d36c367326d4
#
_cell.length_a   1.000
_cell.length_b   1.000
_cell.length_c   1.000
_cell.angle_alpha   90.00
_cell.angle_beta   90.00
_cell.angle_gamma   90.00
#
_symmetry.space_group_name_H-M   'P 1'
#
loop_
_entity.id
_entity.type
_entity.pdbx_description
1 polymer ?
#
loop_
_entity_poly.entity_id
_entity_poly.type
_entity_poly.pdbx_seq_one_letter_code
_entity_poly.pdbx_strand_id
1 'polypeptide(L)'
;MFNHLKISSTKGQVLKILTDEINEDESLNRKCFVLPIGNKEFKIGSTYEWNAVDSYTTQEGKSQILENYSILGLGIPKVIAQYAGIRPTTFDRRPFLGEHHNHKANFVFNGLGTKGYMLAPLLAKELINYILKGDPLHTEVLLYRNS
;
A
#
# COMPACT_ATOMS: atom_id res chain seq x y z
N MET A 1 6.95 -1.28 -23.02
CA MET A 1 7.62 0.02 -22.79
C MET A 1 8.39 0.00 -21.45
N PHE A 2 7.77 -0.20 -20.29
CA PHE A 2 8.41 -0.22 -18.97
C PHE A 2 8.70 -1.62 -18.40
N ASN A 3 8.86 -2.65 -19.24
CA ASN A 3 9.02 -4.05 -18.81
C ASN A 3 10.36 -4.33 -18.08
N HIS A 4 11.31 -3.40 -18.16
CA HIS A 4 12.59 -3.48 -17.46
C HIS A 4 12.47 -3.11 -15.95
N LEU A 5 11.36 -2.50 -15.54
CA LEU A 5 11.16 -2.12 -14.15
C LEU A 5 10.90 -3.33 -13.27
N LYS A 6 11.70 -3.48 -12.23
CA LYS A 6 11.54 -4.54 -11.23
C LYS A 6 10.41 -4.20 -10.25
N ILE A 7 9.17 -4.37 -10.69
CA ILE A 7 7.97 -4.21 -9.88
C ILE A 7 7.35 -5.59 -9.69
N SER A 8 7.18 -6.00 -8.43
CA SER A 8 6.53 -7.24 -8.05
C SER A 8 5.10 -6.99 -7.54
N SER A 9 4.22 -7.94 -7.78
CA SER A 9 2.89 -7.93 -7.18
C SER A 9 2.97 -8.43 -5.74
N THR A 10 2.44 -7.63 -4.79
CA THR A 10 2.29 -8.06 -3.40
C THR A 10 0.83 -7.98 -3.00
N LYS A 11 0.27 -9.12 -2.58
CA LYS A 11 -1.12 -9.17 -2.09
C LYS A 11 -1.18 -8.73 -0.63
N GLY A 12 -2.17 -7.93 -0.32
CA GLY A 12 -2.54 -7.58 1.03
C GLY A 12 -4.01 -7.79 1.25
N GLN A 13 -4.34 -8.43 2.37
CA GLN A 13 -5.71 -8.64 2.79
C GLN A 13 -6.01 -7.75 3.99
N VAL A 14 -7.24 -7.28 4.08
CA VAL A 14 -7.75 -6.48 5.20
C VAL A 14 -9.12 -7.02 5.61
N LEU A 15 -9.45 -6.90 6.88
CA LEU A 15 -10.77 -7.20 7.41
C LEU A 15 -11.52 -5.90 7.72
N LYS A 16 -12.81 -5.91 7.48
CA LYS A 16 -13.75 -4.95 8.05
C LYS A 16 -14.38 -5.60 9.27
N ILE A 17 -14.28 -4.94 10.41
CA ILE A 17 -14.77 -5.43 11.70
C ILE A 17 -15.74 -4.43 12.33
N LEU A 18 -16.54 -4.93 13.24
CA LEU A 18 -17.35 -4.16 14.17
C LEU A 18 -16.84 -4.42 15.59
N THR A 19 -16.58 -3.37 16.36
CA THR A 19 -16.15 -3.45 17.76
C THR A 19 -16.52 -2.19 18.53
N ASP A 20 -16.78 -2.34 19.82
CA ASP A 20 -16.99 -1.23 20.78
C ASP A 20 -15.73 -0.94 21.61
N GLU A 21 -14.66 -1.71 21.43
CA GLU A 21 -13.44 -1.65 22.25
C GLU A 21 -12.50 -0.48 21.88
N ILE A 22 -12.78 0.22 20.77
CA ILE A 22 -11.91 1.28 20.24
C ILE A 22 -12.76 2.51 19.97
N ASN A 23 -12.21 3.67 20.35
CA ASN A 23 -12.82 4.95 20.02
C ASN A 23 -12.68 5.24 18.51
N GLU A 24 -13.76 5.74 17.88
CA GLU A 24 -13.76 6.07 16.44
C GLU A 24 -12.86 7.26 16.09
N ASP A 25 -12.42 8.04 17.06
CA ASP A 25 -11.48 9.15 16.85
C ASP A 25 -10.01 8.70 16.87
N GLU A 26 -9.76 7.39 17.10
CA GLU A 26 -8.43 6.85 17.26
C GLU A 26 -8.08 5.86 16.16
N SER A 27 -6.84 5.89 15.71
CA SER A 27 -6.24 4.83 14.89
C SER A 27 -5.09 4.19 15.63
N LEU A 28 -5.01 2.86 15.57
CA LEU A 28 -3.93 2.10 16.18
C LEU A 28 -3.02 1.53 15.10
N ASN A 29 -1.73 1.47 15.38
CA ASN A 29 -0.76 0.87 14.47
C ASN A 29 0.38 0.19 15.26
N ARG A 30 0.30 -1.13 15.36
CA ARG A 30 1.33 -1.95 16.01
C ARG A 30 1.67 -3.16 15.13
N LYS A 31 1.19 -4.36 15.44
CA LYS A 31 1.30 -5.57 14.60
C LYS A 31 0.33 -5.55 13.42
N CYS A 32 -0.80 -4.89 13.60
CA CYS A 32 -1.71 -4.52 12.52
C CYS A 32 -2.13 -3.06 12.71
N PHE A 33 -2.61 -2.45 11.65
CA PHE A 33 -3.32 -1.17 11.76
C PHE A 33 -4.78 -1.43 12.11
N VAL A 34 -5.38 -0.49 12.82
CA VAL A 34 -6.83 -0.41 13.07
C VAL A 34 -7.26 1.01 12.70
N LEU A 35 -8.09 1.14 11.67
CA LEU A 35 -8.53 2.43 11.13
C LEU A 35 -10.05 2.55 11.23
N PRO A 36 -10.58 3.58 11.90
CA PRO A 36 -12.01 3.83 11.95
C PRO A 36 -12.55 4.20 10.56
N ILE A 37 -13.74 3.74 10.26
CA ILE A 37 -14.48 4.07 9.04
C ILE A 37 -15.92 4.53 9.33
N GLY A 38 -16.23 4.81 10.61
CA GLY A 38 -17.52 5.26 11.10
C GLY A 38 -18.46 4.12 11.50
N ASN A 39 -19.46 4.44 12.31
CA ASN A 39 -20.47 3.50 12.78
C ASN A 39 -19.91 2.28 13.54
N LYS A 40 -18.90 2.47 14.38
CA LYS A 40 -18.16 1.43 15.09
C LYS A 40 -17.52 0.38 14.19
N GLU A 41 -17.39 0.69 12.91
CA GLU A 41 -16.71 -0.14 11.94
C GLU A 41 -15.26 0.30 11.77
N PHE A 42 -14.38 -0.67 11.64
CA PHE A 42 -12.94 -0.44 11.47
C PHE A 42 -12.39 -1.33 10.35
N LYS A 43 -11.36 -0.85 9.66
CA LYS A 43 -10.51 -1.68 8.81
C LYS A 43 -9.28 -2.09 9.60
N ILE A 44 -8.97 -3.39 9.62
CA ILE A 44 -7.78 -3.95 10.26
C ILE A 44 -6.94 -4.73 9.25
N GLY A 45 -5.64 -4.69 9.42
CA GLY A 45 -4.72 -5.40 8.50
C GLY A 45 -3.26 -4.99 8.68
N SER A 46 -2.46 -5.42 7.76
CA SER A 46 -2.78 -6.25 6.60
C SER A 46 -1.81 -7.44 6.50
N THR A 47 -2.18 -8.42 5.67
CA THR A 47 -1.20 -9.43 5.22
C THR A 47 -0.23 -8.83 4.21
N TYR A 48 0.86 -9.55 3.93
CA TYR A 48 1.86 -9.17 2.95
C TYR A 48 2.41 -10.43 2.26
N GLU A 49 1.94 -10.69 1.05
CA GLU A 49 2.27 -11.88 0.27
C GLU A 49 2.99 -11.46 -1.01
N TRP A 50 4.25 -11.91 -1.18
CA TRP A 50 5.04 -11.63 -2.37
C TRP A 50 4.62 -12.50 -3.56
N ASN A 51 4.83 -11.99 -4.78
CA ASN A 51 4.59 -12.69 -6.05
C ASN A 51 3.16 -13.26 -6.15
N ALA A 52 2.20 -12.51 -5.62
CA ALA A 52 0.82 -12.90 -5.68
C ALA A 52 0.31 -12.95 -7.13
N VAL A 53 -0.38 -14.02 -7.45
CA VAL A 53 -0.94 -14.29 -8.78
C VAL A 53 -2.43 -13.94 -8.88
N ASP A 54 -3.07 -13.71 -7.75
CA ASP A 54 -4.49 -13.38 -7.63
C ASP A 54 -4.78 -12.36 -6.53
N SER A 55 -6.00 -11.86 -6.50
CA SER A 55 -6.52 -10.96 -5.47
C SER A 55 -7.66 -11.57 -4.65
N TYR A 56 -7.73 -12.89 -4.56
CA TYR A 56 -8.74 -13.54 -3.73
C TYR A 56 -8.36 -13.49 -2.26
N THR A 57 -9.40 -13.40 -1.41
CA THR A 57 -9.24 -13.52 0.05
C THR A 57 -9.05 -14.97 0.45
N THR A 58 -8.31 -15.21 1.55
CA THR A 58 -8.04 -16.56 2.04
C THR A 58 -8.34 -16.66 3.54
N GLN A 59 -8.65 -17.87 4.00
CA GLN A 59 -8.89 -18.13 5.42
C GLN A 59 -7.61 -17.91 6.25
N GLU A 60 -6.45 -18.25 5.68
CA GLU A 60 -5.14 -18.05 6.31
C GLU A 60 -4.87 -16.56 6.54
N GLY A 61 -5.15 -15.72 5.51
CA GLY A 61 -5.02 -14.27 5.63
C GLY A 61 -5.94 -13.68 6.69
N LYS A 62 -7.18 -14.18 6.79
CA LYS A 62 -8.10 -13.80 7.86
C LYS A 62 -7.54 -14.17 9.24
N SER A 63 -7.08 -15.41 9.39
CA SER A 63 -6.53 -15.90 10.66
C SER A 63 -5.31 -15.09 11.10
N GLN A 64 -4.37 -14.81 10.18
CA GLN A 64 -3.18 -14.01 10.43
C GLN A 64 -3.53 -12.59 10.92
N ILE A 65 -4.53 -11.94 10.30
CA ILE A 65 -4.94 -10.59 10.71
C ILE A 65 -5.57 -10.62 12.10
N LEU A 66 -6.41 -11.60 12.40
CA LEU A 66 -7.04 -11.75 13.74
C LEU A 66 -6.01 -12.08 14.82
N GLU A 67 -5.01 -12.90 14.51
CA GLU A 67 -3.88 -13.17 15.41
C GLU A 67 -3.10 -11.88 15.72
N ASN A 68 -2.75 -11.10 14.70
CA ASN A 68 -2.09 -9.81 14.90
C ASN A 68 -2.95 -8.82 15.70
N TYR A 69 -4.27 -8.82 15.48
CA TYR A 69 -5.20 -7.99 16.22
C TYR A 69 -5.28 -8.38 17.69
N SER A 70 -5.27 -9.67 18.02
CA SER A 70 -5.33 -10.16 19.39
C SER A 70 -4.17 -9.65 20.28
N ILE A 71 -3.00 -9.35 19.68
CA ILE A 71 -1.83 -8.79 20.36
C ILE A 71 -2.10 -7.38 20.93
N LEU A 72 -3.14 -6.70 20.44
CA LEU A 72 -3.55 -5.39 20.95
C LEU A 72 -4.25 -5.47 22.30
N GLY A 73 -4.63 -6.68 22.76
CA GLY A 73 -5.37 -6.89 24.03
C GLY A 73 -6.83 -6.45 23.96
N LEU A 74 -7.34 -6.22 22.77
CA LEU A 74 -8.74 -5.89 22.50
C LEU A 74 -9.56 -7.20 22.39
N GLY A 75 -10.82 -7.14 22.70
CA GLY A 75 -11.74 -8.29 22.62
C GLY A 75 -11.81 -8.89 21.20
N ILE A 76 -12.59 -9.97 21.06
CA ILE A 76 -12.77 -10.63 19.76
C ILE A 76 -13.71 -9.79 18.89
N PRO A 77 -13.24 -9.25 17.75
CA PRO A 77 -14.07 -8.38 16.91
C PRO A 77 -15.04 -9.22 16.07
N LYS A 78 -16.19 -8.64 15.74
CA LYS A 78 -17.10 -9.22 14.74
C LYS A 78 -16.60 -8.87 13.34
N VAL A 79 -16.10 -9.87 12.61
CA VAL A 79 -15.70 -9.70 11.19
C VAL A 79 -16.95 -9.62 10.33
N ILE A 80 -17.09 -8.54 9.55
CA ILE A 80 -18.25 -8.31 8.67
C ILE A 80 -17.89 -8.40 7.19
N ALA A 81 -16.62 -8.17 6.80
CA ALA A 81 -16.14 -8.36 5.45
C ALA A 81 -14.63 -8.60 5.40
N GLN A 82 -14.16 -9.17 4.29
CA GLN A 82 -12.74 -9.36 3.99
C GLN A 82 -12.47 -8.88 2.56
N TYR A 83 -11.35 -8.20 2.36
CA TYR A 83 -10.93 -7.67 1.07
C TYR A 83 -9.48 -8.05 0.80
N ALA A 84 -9.13 -8.19 -0.47
CA ALA A 84 -7.76 -8.36 -0.92
C ALA A 84 -7.45 -7.41 -2.07
N GLY A 85 -6.19 -7.02 -2.20
CA GLY A 85 -5.72 -6.18 -3.29
C GLY A 85 -4.25 -6.40 -3.58
N ILE A 86 -3.87 -6.16 -4.83
CA ILE A 86 -2.49 -6.26 -5.29
C ILE A 86 -1.85 -4.87 -5.25
N ARG A 87 -0.69 -4.80 -4.62
CA ARG A 87 0.16 -3.60 -4.58
C ARG A 87 1.32 -3.78 -5.55
N PRO A 88 1.60 -2.80 -6.41
CA PRO A 88 2.84 -2.75 -7.16
C PRO A 88 3.97 -2.37 -6.21
N THR A 89 4.88 -3.29 -5.94
CA THR A 89 5.96 -3.10 -4.96
C THR A 89 7.32 -3.25 -5.63
N THR A 90 8.21 -2.31 -5.39
CA THR A 90 9.60 -2.38 -5.80
C THR A 90 10.42 -3.14 -4.76
N PHE A 91 11.53 -3.73 -5.16
CA PHE A 91 12.40 -4.48 -4.25
C PHE A 91 12.96 -3.60 -3.13
N ASP A 92 13.36 -2.37 -3.45
CA ASP A 92 13.91 -1.39 -2.51
C ASP A 92 12.84 -0.56 -1.78
N ARG A 93 11.54 -0.86 -2.02
CA ARG A 93 10.38 -0.19 -1.44
C ARG A 93 10.30 1.32 -1.72
N ARG A 94 10.94 1.78 -2.80
CA ARG A 94 10.90 3.15 -3.28
C ARG A 94 10.15 3.20 -4.62
N PRO A 95 9.25 4.17 -4.85
CA PRO A 95 8.54 4.29 -6.12
C PRO A 95 9.48 4.58 -7.29
N PHE A 96 8.98 4.34 -8.50
CA PHE A 96 9.60 4.78 -9.74
C PHE A 96 8.86 5.98 -10.31
N LEU A 97 9.59 7.08 -10.51
CA LEU A 97 9.12 8.28 -11.20
C LEU A 97 10.08 8.62 -12.33
N GLY A 98 9.55 9.13 -13.43
CA GLY A 98 10.35 9.72 -14.48
C GLY A 98 9.90 9.40 -15.90
N GLU A 99 10.58 10.01 -16.85
CA GLU A 99 10.34 9.83 -18.29
C GLU A 99 11.11 8.62 -18.82
N HIS A 100 10.52 7.90 -19.76
CA HIS A 100 11.18 6.81 -20.46
C HIS A 100 12.29 7.34 -21.38
N HIS A 101 13.53 6.82 -21.25
CA HIS A 101 14.68 7.36 -21.97
C HIS A 101 14.56 7.32 -23.51
N ASN A 102 13.95 6.27 -24.08
CA ASN A 102 13.79 6.08 -25.52
C ASN A 102 12.42 6.50 -26.05
N HIS A 103 11.46 6.80 -25.19
CA HIS A 103 10.11 7.17 -25.59
C HIS A 103 9.70 8.46 -24.87
N LYS A 104 9.96 9.59 -25.54
CA LYS A 104 9.65 10.91 -25.00
C LYS A 104 8.17 11.10 -24.72
N ALA A 105 7.85 11.94 -23.74
CA ALA A 105 6.49 12.20 -23.24
C ALA A 105 5.77 10.97 -22.67
N ASN A 106 6.50 9.90 -22.33
CA ASN A 106 5.99 8.73 -21.64
C ASN A 106 6.59 8.66 -20.24
N PHE A 107 5.74 8.84 -19.24
CA PHE A 107 6.15 8.90 -17.85
C PHE A 107 5.64 7.69 -17.06
N VAL A 108 6.39 7.31 -16.03
CA VAL A 108 5.95 6.33 -15.04
C VAL A 108 5.79 6.99 -13.68
N PHE A 109 4.75 6.58 -12.97
CA PHE A 109 4.52 6.84 -11.57
C PHE A 109 3.94 5.57 -10.95
N ASN A 110 4.81 4.72 -10.41
CA ASN A 110 4.39 3.39 -9.93
C ASN A 110 5.34 2.87 -8.84
N GLY A 111 5.05 1.67 -8.31
CA GLY A 111 5.90 1.05 -7.29
C GLY A 111 5.70 1.60 -5.88
N LEU A 112 4.60 2.26 -5.60
CA LEU A 112 4.29 2.92 -4.32
C LEU A 112 4.11 1.93 -3.14
N GLY A 113 3.83 0.66 -3.44
CA GLY A 113 3.70 -0.39 -2.43
C GLY A 113 2.67 -0.07 -1.34
N THR A 114 3.06 -0.28 -0.08
CA THR A 114 2.19 -0.05 1.08
C THR A 114 2.07 1.42 1.49
N LYS A 115 2.96 2.28 1.02
CA LYS A 115 3.01 3.71 1.40
C LYS A 115 2.33 4.63 0.38
N GLY A 116 1.65 4.06 -0.64
CA GLY A 116 1.09 4.82 -1.75
C GLY A 116 0.16 5.94 -1.32
N TYR A 117 -0.75 5.68 -0.41
CA TYR A 117 -1.69 6.70 0.09
C TYR A 117 -0.96 7.93 0.69
N MET A 118 0.11 7.70 1.44
CA MET A 118 0.87 8.76 2.09
C MET A 118 1.79 9.50 1.12
N LEU A 119 2.47 8.78 0.21
CA LEU A 119 3.50 9.35 -0.65
C LEU A 119 2.96 9.93 -1.97
N ALA A 120 1.84 9.41 -2.46
CA ALA A 120 1.33 9.78 -3.78
C ALA A 120 1.07 11.28 -3.97
N PRO A 121 0.49 12.03 -3.02
CA PRO A 121 0.25 13.47 -3.22
C PRO A 121 1.55 14.26 -3.41
N LEU A 122 2.56 13.99 -2.59
CA LEU A 122 3.87 14.65 -2.67
C LEU A 122 4.58 14.32 -3.98
N LEU A 123 4.70 13.03 -4.29
CA LEU A 123 5.41 12.56 -5.46
C LEU A 123 4.71 12.89 -6.77
N ALA A 124 3.37 12.97 -6.78
CA ALA A 124 2.63 13.45 -7.95
C ALA A 124 2.95 14.93 -8.24
N LYS A 125 3.00 15.77 -7.18
CA LYS A 125 3.42 17.17 -7.32
C LYS A 125 4.84 17.30 -7.87
N GLU A 126 5.76 16.48 -7.37
CA GLU A 126 7.15 16.44 -7.84
C GLU A 126 7.22 16.04 -9.33
N LEU A 127 6.50 14.98 -9.74
CA LEU A 127 6.45 14.55 -11.12
C LEU A 127 5.85 15.64 -12.05
N ILE A 128 4.81 16.33 -11.63
CA ILE A 128 4.21 17.42 -12.39
C ILE A 128 5.18 18.60 -12.54
N ASN A 129 5.92 18.96 -11.51
CA ASN A 129 6.93 20.00 -11.59
C ASN A 129 8.07 19.59 -12.55
N TYR A 130 8.50 18.33 -12.50
CA TYR A 130 9.46 17.79 -13.46
C TYR A 130 8.95 17.92 -14.89
N ILE A 131 7.71 17.55 -15.16
CA ILE A 131 7.11 17.59 -16.52
C ILE A 131 6.95 19.04 -17.02
N LEU A 132 6.46 19.94 -16.19
CA LEU A 132 6.06 21.29 -16.62
C LEU A 132 7.19 22.33 -16.51
N LYS A 133 8.11 22.15 -15.56
CA LYS A 133 9.15 23.16 -15.25
C LYS A 133 10.56 22.64 -15.46
N GLY A 134 10.75 21.32 -15.64
CA GLY A 134 12.07 20.71 -15.69
C GLY A 134 12.77 20.60 -14.32
N ASP A 135 12.03 20.75 -13.23
CA ASP A 135 12.58 20.59 -11.88
C ASP A 135 13.12 19.14 -11.71
N PRO A 136 14.29 18.93 -11.07
CA PRO A 136 14.82 17.58 -10.90
C PRO A 136 13.96 16.75 -9.96
N LEU A 137 13.79 15.47 -10.29
CA LEU A 137 13.18 14.48 -9.38
C LEU A 137 14.16 14.10 -8.27
N HIS A 138 13.63 13.76 -7.10
CA HIS A 138 14.44 13.24 -6.01
C HIS A 138 15.18 11.95 -6.43
N THR A 139 16.47 11.85 -6.12
CA THR A 139 17.34 10.75 -6.60
C THR A 139 16.83 9.36 -6.20
N GLU A 140 16.19 9.25 -5.03
CA GLU A 140 15.66 7.98 -4.52
C GLU A 140 14.44 7.43 -5.27
N VAL A 141 13.78 8.25 -6.08
CA VAL A 141 12.61 7.84 -6.86
C VAL A 141 12.85 7.78 -8.36
N LEU A 142 14.06 8.11 -8.80
CA LEU A 142 14.43 8.10 -10.22
C LEU A 142 14.17 6.74 -10.86
N LEU A 143 13.66 6.76 -12.10
CA LEU A 143 13.39 5.58 -12.88
C LEU A 143 14.63 4.69 -13.09
N TYR A 144 15.81 5.28 -13.17
CA TYR A 144 17.09 4.62 -13.48
C TYR A 144 18.08 4.65 -12.28
N ARG A 145 17.61 4.79 -11.05
CA ARG A 145 18.47 4.91 -9.84
C ARG A 145 19.37 3.70 -9.56
N ASN A 146 19.07 2.54 -10.16
CA ASN A 146 19.80 1.29 -9.95
C ASN A 146 20.34 0.70 -11.28
N SER A 147 20.54 1.54 -12.27
CA SER A 147 21.13 1.15 -13.55
C SER A 147 22.65 1.20 -13.53
#